data_0c777ac94bc4ddc301e8d9995f881c5b
#
_entry.id   0c777ac94bc4ddc301e8d9995f881c5b
#
_cell.length_a   1.000
_cell.length_b   1.000
_cell.length_c   1.000
_cell.angle_alpha   90.00
_cell.angle_beta   90.00
_cell.angle_gamma   90.00
#
_symmetry.space_group_name_H-M   'P 1'
#
loop_
_entity.id
_entity.type
_entity.pdbx_description
1 polymer ?
#
loop_
_entity_poly.entity_id
_entity_poly.type
_entity_poly.pdbx_seq_one_letter_code
_entity_poly.pdbx_strand_id
1 'polypeptide(L)'
;MTISTKYLFIVSMDVAKDKEALFNEVYDTEHVPLLKQVPGVRAVTRWKTEPATFNLAGERKVLDGSGEPNYVAIYEIDSPDVLLSKEWAEAGEKGRWPGEVRPFTSNRRHIVRKAV
;
A
#
# COMPACT_ATOMS: atom_id res chain seq x y z
N MET A 1 13.66 12.08 0.77
CA MET A 1 13.27 11.16 -0.31
C MET A 1 12.32 11.88 -1.26
N THR A 2 12.57 11.81 -2.54
CA THR A 2 11.77 12.50 -3.56
C THR A 2 11.00 11.49 -4.37
N ILE A 3 9.71 11.75 -4.58
CA ILE A 3 8.88 10.95 -5.49
C ILE A 3 9.30 11.31 -6.92
N SER A 4 9.68 10.30 -7.70
CA SER A 4 10.25 10.50 -9.04
C SER A 4 9.27 10.23 -10.18
N THR A 5 8.10 9.68 -9.89
CA THR A 5 7.10 9.33 -10.91
C THR A 5 5.94 10.32 -10.89
N LYS A 6 5.20 10.36 -12.01
CA LYS A 6 3.98 11.18 -12.10
C LYS A 6 2.76 10.48 -11.49
N TYR A 7 2.83 9.17 -11.28
CA TYR A 7 1.68 8.37 -10.84
C TYR A 7 2.02 7.59 -9.59
N LEU A 8 1.05 7.53 -8.69
CA LEU A 8 1.10 6.69 -7.51
C LEU A 8 -0.07 5.73 -7.53
N PHE A 9 0.19 4.45 -7.26
CA PHE A 9 -0.85 3.49 -6.96
C PHE A 9 -0.86 3.28 -5.45
N ILE A 10 -1.97 3.60 -4.81
CA ILE A 10 -2.07 3.58 -3.35
C ILE A 10 -3.03 2.48 -2.96
N VAL A 11 -2.52 1.51 -2.20
CA VAL A 11 -3.27 0.35 -1.72
C VAL A 11 -3.37 0.46 -0.21
N SER A 12 -4.59 0.43 0.30
CA SER A 12 -4.83 0.53 1.75
C SER A 12 -5.65 -0.67 2.20
N MET A 13 -5.41 -1.16 3.42
CA MET A 13 -6.16 -2.28 3.97
C MET A 13 -5.97 -2.43 5.46
N ASP A 14 -6.90 -3.15 6.06
CA ASP A 14 -6.76 -3.69 7.40
C ASP A 14 -6.39 -5.16 7.31
N VAL A 15 -5.84 -5.70 8.38
CA VAL A 15 -5.54 -7.12 8.49
C VAL A 15 -6.03 -7.65 9.84
N ALA A 16 -6.47 -8.90 9.87
CA ALA A 16 -6.86 -9.56 11.10
C ALA A 16 -5.71 -9.48 12.12
N LYS A 17 -6.03 -9.19 13.37
CA LYS A 17 -5.05 -8.88 14.39
C LYS A 17 -4.06 -10.03 14.63
N ASP A 18 -4.55 -11.25 14.61
CA ASP A 18 -3.73 -12.45 14.79
C ASP A 18 -2.86 -12.79 13.56
N LYS A 19 -3.06 -12.08 12.44
CA LYS A 19 -2.28 -12.23 11.21
C LYS A 19 -1.36 -11.06 10.93
N GLU A 20 -1.35 -10.06 11.80
CA GLU A 20 -0.60 -8.83 11.54
C GLU A 20 0.90 -9.06 11.42
N ALA A 21 1.48 -9.90 12.26
CA ALA A 21 2.91 -10.22 12.18
C ALA A 21 3.26 -10.91 10.87
N LEU A 22 2.44 -11.88 10.45
CA LEU A 22 2.65 -12.58 9.18
C LEU A 22 2.43 -11.63 8.00
N PHE A 23 1.41 -10.78 8.06
CA PHE A 23 1.14 -9.76 7.06
C PHE A 23 2.37 -8.89 6.81
N ASN A 24 2.98 -8.37 7.86
CA ASN A 24 4.15 -7.52 7.73
C ASN A 24 5.36 -8.29 7.20
N GLU A 25 5.60 -9.50 7.71
CA GLU A 25 6.71 -10.32 7.21
C GLU A 25 6.58 -10.61 5.72
N VAL A 26 5.43 -11.12 5.30
CA VAL A 26 5.21 -11.51 3.90
C VAL A 26 5.22 -10.28 2.99
N TYR A 27 4.63 -9.18 3.44
CA TYR A 27 4.61 -7.96 2.66
C TYR A 27 6.04 -7.46 2.40
N ASP A 28 6.86 -7.41 3.44
CA ASP A 28 8.22 -6.86 3.35
C ASP A 28 9.20 -7.81 2.66
N THR A 29 9.08 -9.12 2.87
CA THR A 29 10.08 -10.08 2.38
C THR A 29 9.72 -10.73 1.06
N GLU A 30 8.44 -10.72 0.67
CA GLU A 30 7.97 -11.38 -0.55
C GLU A 30 7.20 -10.45 -1.47
N HIS A 31 6.11 -9.87 -0.99
CA HIS A 31 5.17 -9.14 -1.85
C HIS A 31 5.81 -7.87 -2.46
N VAL A 32 6.41 -7.03 -1.63
CA VAL A 32 7.09 -5.83 -2.11
C VAL A 32 8.26 -6.16 -3.04
N PRO A 33 9.19 -7.08 -2.69
CA PRO A 33 10.27 -7.43 -3.60
C PRO A 33 9.80 -7.96 -4.95
N LEU A 34 8.74 -8.77 -4.96
CA LEU A 34 8.17 -9.29 -6.21
C LEU A 34 7.59 -8.17 -7.08
N LEU A 35 6.81 -7.27 -6.48
CA LEU A 35 6.18 -6.18 -7.22
C LEU A 35 7.20 -5.12 -7.67
N LYS A 36 8.27 -4.92 -6.91
CA LYS A 36 9.35 -4.00 -7.32
C LYS A 36 10.07 -4.44 -8.59
N GLN A 37 10.02 -5.72 -8.93
CA GLN A 37 10.65 -6.26 -10.14
C GLN A 37 9.79 -6.03 -11.39
N VAL A 38 8.53 -5.65 -11.23
CA VAL A 38 7.64 -5.41 -12.35
C VAL A 38 8.12 -4.18 -13.13
N PRO A 39 8.27 -4.29 -14.47
CA PRO A 39 8.67 -3.14 -15.28
C PRO A 39 7.72 -1.96 -15.08
N GLY A 40 8.28 -0.78 -14.81
CA GLY A 40 7.51 0.43 -14.55
C GLY A 40 7.22 0.71 -13.09
N VAL A 41 7.51 -0.22 -12.18
CA VAL A 41 7.46 0.03 -10.73
C VAL A 41 8.82 0.58 -10.31
N ARG A 42 8.84 1.81 -9.82
CA ARG A 42 10.09 2.52 -9.48
C ARG A 42 10.42 2.47 -7.99
N ALA A 43 9.40 2.45 -7.15
CA ALA A 43 9.59 2.38 -5.71
C ALA A 43 8.31 1.86 -5.06
N VAL A 44 8.46 1.25 -3.90
CA VAL A 44 7.33 0.83 -3.06
C VAL A 44 7.67 1.21 -1.62
N THR A 45 6.76 1.93 -0.97
CA THR A 45 6.89 2.30 0.44
C THR A 45 5.65 1.85 1.20
N ARG A 46 5.84 1.52 2.48
CA ARG A 46 4.77 1.05 3.34
C ARG A 46 4.58 1.99 4.51
N TRP A 47 3.33 2.21 4.89
CA TRP A 47 2.94 3.16 5.92
C TRP A 47 1.88 2.56 6.81
N LYS A 48 1.85 3.00 8.06
CA LYS A 48 0.81 2.62 9.02
C LYS A 48 0.16 3.90 9.54
N THR A 49 -1.16 3.86 9.71
CA THR A 49 -1.90 4.98 10.27
C THR A 49 -1.43 5.27 11.69
N GLU A 50 -1.15 6.53 11.98
CA GLU A 50 -0.68 7.00 13.26
C GLU A 50 -1.61 8.08 13.79
N PRO A 51 -2.10 7.96 15.03
CA PRO A 51 -2.87 9.05 15.63
C PRO A 51 -2.03 10.30 15.80
N ALA A 52 -2.66 11.46 15.57
CA ALA A 52 -1.98 12.73 15.67
C ALA A 52 -2.97 13.84 16.00
N THR A 53 -2.46 15.01 16.36
CA THR A 53 -3.26 16.22 16.51
C THR A 53 -2.66 17.30 15.63
N PHE A 54 -3.51 18.22 15.15
CA PHE A 54 -3.05 19.35 14.37
C PHE A 54 -3.91 20.58 14.65
N ASN A 55 -3.34 21.74 14.36
CA ASN A 55 -4.06 23.01 14.50
C ASN A 55 -4.74 23.34 13.16
N LEU A 56 -6.04 23.66 13.23
CA LEU A 56 -6.83 24.06 12.07
C LEU A 56 -7.74 25.22 12.48
N ALA A 57 -7.63 26.36 11.81
CA ALA A 57 -8.47 27.53 12.05
C ALA A 57 -8.50 27.96 13.52
N GLY A 58 -7.35 27.90 14.18
CA GLY A 58 -7.21 28.28 15.59
C GLY A 58 -7.65 27.23 16.60
N GLU A 59 -8.05 26.04 16.13
CA GLU A 59 -8.50 24.96 17.00
C GLU A 59 -7.60 23.74 16.88
N ARG A 60 -7.46 23.00 17.98
CA ARG A 60 -6.75 21.74 17.99
C ARG A 60 -7.72 20.61 17.59
N LYS A 61 -7.37 19.88 16.54
CA LYS A 61 -8.15 18.75 16.03
C LYS A 61 -7.41 17.46 16.27
N VAL A 62 -8.16 16.40 16.58
CA VAL A 62 -7.61 15.07 16.77
C VAL A 62 -7.82 14.24 15.50
N LEU A 63 -6.73 13.59 15.03
CA LEU A 63 -6.75 12.63 13.95
C LEU A 63 -6.52 11.25 14.57
N ASP A 64 -7.58 10.47 14.73
CA ASP A 64 -7.48 9.14 15.35
C ASP A 64 -7.45 8.00 14.33
N GLY A 65 -7.62 8.32 13.04
CA GLY A 65 -7.63 7.34 11.96
C GLY A 65 -8.91 6.50 11.89
N SER A 66 -9.96 6.88 12.62
CA SER A 66 -11.23 6.14 12.63
C SER A 66 -11.79 5.92 11.24
N GLY A 67 -12.11 4.66 10.92
CA GLY A 67 -12.69 4.29 9.64
C GLY A 67 -11.69 4.18 8.50
N GLU A 68 -10.45 4.66 8.68
CA GLU A 68 -9.43 4.54 7.65
C GLU A 68 -8.69 3.21 7.76
N PRO A 69 -8.29 2.60 6.63
CA PRO A 69 -7.45 1.41 6.66
C PRO A 69 -6.15 1.68 7.40
N ASN A 70 -5.70 0.70 8.19
CA ASN A 70 -4.54 0.87 9.06
C ASN A 70 -3.21 0.86 8.31
N TYR A 71 -3.11 0.08 7.22
CA TYR A 71 -1.89 -0.06 6.44
C TYR A 71 -2.04 0.48 5.04
N VAL A 72 -0.98 1.11 4.55
CA VAL A 72 -0.93 1.70 3.20
C VAL A 72 0.37 1.26 2.54
N ALA A 73 0.28 0.87 1.27
CA ALA A 73 1.45 0.70 0.40
C ALA A 73 1.33 1.69 -0.75
N ILE A 74 2.40 2.42 -1.00
CA ILE A 74 2.45 3.39 -2.09
C ILE A 74 3.45 2.88 -3.13
N TYR A 75 2.95 2.68 -4.36
CA TYR A 75 3.73 2.23 -5.49
C TYR A 75 3.95 3.42 -6.43
N GLU A 76 5.22 3.78 -6.64
CA GLU A 76 5.58 4.77 -7.65
C GLU A 76 5.66 4.04 -8.99
N ILE A 77 4.78 4.40 -9.93
CA ILE A 77 4.66 3.72 -11.21
C ILE A 77 4.81 4.71 -12.37
N ASP A 78 5.33 4.23 -13.50
CA ASP A 78 5.53 5.08 -14.68
C ASP A 78 4.20 5.52 -15.30
N SER A 79 3.22 4.63 -15.29
CA SER A 79 1.88 4.92 -15.81
C SER A 79 0.87 3.92 -15.23
N PRO A 80 -0.43 4.21 -15.30
CA PRO A 80 -1.46 3.24 -14.90
C PRO A 80 -1.42 1.92 -15.67
N ASP A 81 -0.85 1.92 -16.88
CA ASP A 81 -0.73 0.72 -17.70
C ASP A 81 0.11 -0.38 -17.04
N VAL A 82 1.01 -0.01 -16.12
CA VAL A 82 1.79 -0.97 -15.35
C VAL A 82 0.87 -1.97 -14.63
N LEU A 83 -0.27 -1.50 -14.14
CA LEU A 83 -1.23 -2.32 -13.40
C LEU A 83 -2.01 -3.30 -14.28
N LEU A 84 -1.94 -3.13 -15.60
CA LEU A 84 -2.56 -4.02 -16.58
C LEU A 84 -1.57 -5.02 -17.15
N SER A 85 -0.30 -4.92 -16.79
CA SER A 85 0.73 -5.77 -17.36
C SER A 85 0.63 -7.20 -16.84
N LYS A 86 1.08 -8.14 -17.67
CA LYS A 86 1.18 -9.55 -17.29
C LYS A 86 2.08 -9.74 -16.08
N GLU A 87 3.19 -9.01 -16.07
CA GLU A 87 4.18 -9.07 -14.99
C GLU A 87 3.59 -8.65 -13.64
N TRP A 88 2.78 -7.59 -13.64
CA TRP A 88 2.08 -7.16 -12.43
C TRP A 88 1.11 -8.23 -11.93
N ALA A 89 0.29 -8.77 -12.84
CA ALA A 89 -0.69 -9.79 -12.50
C ALA A 89 -0.03 -11.04 -11.92
N GLU A 90 1.08 -11.48 -12.53
CA GLU A 90 1.80 -12.67 -12.07
C GLU A 90 2.51 -12.42 -10.73
N ALA A 91 3.16 -11.27 -10.58
CA ALA A 91 3.89 -10.94 -9.35
C ALA A 91 2.99 -10.91 -8.12
N GLY A 92 1.78 -10.37 -8.26
CA GLY A 92 0.83 -10.30 -7.17
C GLY A 92 0.31 -11.64 -6.67
N GLU A 93 0.48 -12.70 -7.47
CA GLU A 93 -0.02 -14.04 -7.13
C GLU A 93 1.08 -15.01 -6.69
N LYS A 94 2.32 -14.53 -6.55
CA LYS A 94 3.45 -15.36 -6.10
C LYS A 94 3.64 -15.31 -4.60
N GLY A 95 4.33 -16.33 -4.06
CA GLY A 95 4.66 -16.40 -2.65
C GLY A 95 3.46 -16.70 -1.76
N ARG A 96 3.59 -16.37 -0.48
CA ARG A 96 2.57 -16.68 0.52
C ARG A 96 1.42 -15.66 0.56
N TRP A 97 1.57 -14.53 -0.14
CA TRP A 97 0.58 -13.45 -0.09
C TRP A 97 -0.84 -13.92 -0.42
N PRO A 98 -1.10 -14.56 -1.60
CA PRO A 98 -2.49 -14.83 -1.98
C PRO A 98 -3.18 -15.88 -1.11
N GLY A 99 -2.46 -16.85 -0.61
CA GLY A 99 -3.06 -17.95 0.16
C GLY A 99 -3.05 -17.75 1.66
N GLU A 100 -2.01 -17.14 2.20
CA GLU A 100 -1.83 -17.06 3.65
C GLU A 100 -2.11 -15.70 4.25
N VAL A 101 -2.16 -14.64 3.44
CA VAL A 101 -2.31 -13.26 3.95
C VAL A 101 -3.54 -12.57 3.39
N ARG A 102 -3.68 -12.51 2.06
CA ARG A 102 -4.79 -11.80 1.41
C ARG A 102 -6.17 -12.14 1.97
N PRO A 103 -6.51 -13.40 2.25
CA PRO A 103 -7.84 -13.74 2.78
C PRO A 103 -8.16 -13.14 4.14
N PHE A 104 -7.14 -12.69 4.88
CA PHE A 104 -7.30 -12.10 6.20
C PHE A 104 -7.27 -10.57 6.18
N THR A 105 -7.29 -9.97 5.00
CA THR A 105 -7.34 -8.51 4.83
C THR A 105 -8.78 -8.05 4.60
N SER A 106 -9.04 -6.79 4.96
CA SER A 106 -10.38 -6.19 4.84
C SER A 106 -10.26 -4.68 4.66
N ASN A 107 -11.38 -4.00 4.47
CA ASN A 107 -11.45 -2.56 4.30
C ASN A 107 -10.45 -2.07 3.23
N ARG A 108 -10.42 -2.77 2.10
CA ARG A 108 -9.41 -2.55 1.06
C ARG A 108 -9.81 -1.41 0.13
N ARG A 109 -8.83 -0.56 -0.18
CA ARG A 109 -9.00 0.54 -1.12
C ARG A 109 -7.83 0.56 -2.08
N HIS A 110 -8.12 0.82 -3.35
CA HIS A 110 -7.12 0.93 -4.41
C HIS A 110 -7.41 2.22 -5.18
N ILE A 111 -6.41 3.06 -5.32
CA ILE A 111 -6.59 4.33 -6.03
C ILE A 111 -5.30 4.71 -6.75
N VAL A 112 -5.44 5.35 -7.91
CA VAL A 112 -4.33 5.95 -8.66
C VAL A 112 -4.39 7.45 -8.49
N ARG A 113 -3.26 8.06 -8.17
CA ARG A 113 -3.11 9.52 -8.11
C ARG A 113 -2.09 9.96 -9.15
N LYS A 114 -2.35 11.09 -9.78
CA LYS A 114 -1.43 11.70 -10.75
C LYS A 114 -0.91 13.00 -10.17
N ALA A 115 0.39 13.25 -10.38
CA ALA A 115 1.00 14.51 -9.96
C ALA A 115 0.35 15.70 -10.69
N VAL A 116 0.16 16.76 -9.95
CA VAL A 116 -0.45 18.00 -10.47
C VAL A 116 0.60 18.91 -11.10
#